data_21a3927d754f17def260748f7e3a55ef
#
_entry.id   21a3927d754f17def260748f7e3a55ef
#
_cell.length_a   1.000
_cell.length_b   1.000
_cell.length_c   1.000
_cell.angle_alpha   90.00
_cell.angle_beta   90.00
_cell.angle_gamma   90.00
#
_symmetry.space_group_name_H-M   'P 1'
#
loop_
_entity.id
_entity.type
_entity.pdbx_description
1 polymer ?
#
loop_
_entity_poly.entity_id
_entity_poly.type
_entity_poly.pdbx_seq_one_letter_code
_entity_poly.pdbx_strand_id
1 'polypeptide(L)'
;MTTAPPVPPPASSGAGGGSESPGGGPPAPGGAPSGAATVPSGHRVRYAVVGLVLVGALGFLVAKGLGTALNFYLPADQAVAQRASLGTRTFNLEGVVERGSIHSTPNGVDFVVTSGATRVRVQNTGSPPDLFQPAIPVIAVGHFDGPTFVSDQILVKHSSDYIAQHPGRVTAPNGTKR
;
A
#
# COMPACT_ATOMS: atom_id res chain seq x y z
N MET A 1 -11.40 -45.50 50.35
CA MET A 1 -10.83 -46.73 49.79
C MET A 1 -9.65 -46.27 48.98
N THR A 2 -8.57 -46.00 49.63
CA THR A 2 -7.47 -46.89 50.00
C THR A 2 -6.99 -47.69 48.79
N THR A 3 -5.81 -47.41 48.26
CA THR A 3 -4.68 -48.31 48.28
C THR A 3 -3.46 -47.67 47.68
N ALA A 4 -2.39 -47.62 48.49
CA ALA A 4 -1.04 -47.16 48.21
C ALA A 4 -0.18 -48.27 47.57
N PRO A 5 1.10 -47.95 47.23
CA PRO A 5 1.95 -48.67 46.29
C PRO A 5 2.75 -49.82 46.91
N PRO A 6 3.56 -50.53 46.17
CA PRO A 6 4.71 -51.18 46.72
C PRO A 6 6.07 -50.78 46.09
N VAL A 7 7.04 -50.82 46.96
CA VAL A 7 8.43 -50.55 46.99
C VAL A 7 9.28 -51.71 46.40
N PRO A 8 10.56 -51.44 45.97
CA PRO A 8 11.45 -52.41 45.27
C PRO A 8 12.27 -53.30 46.21
N PRO A 9 12.97 -54.23 45.68
CA PRO A 9 14.13 -54.79 46.36
C PRO A 9 15.36 -54.95 45.44
N PRO A 10 16.47 -55.52 45.98
CA PRO A 10 17.71 -54.80 46.10
C PRO A 10 18.89 -55.40 45.28
N ALA A 11 20.05 -54.76 45.47
CA ALA A 11 21.35 -55.03 44.93
C ALA A 11 21.93 -56.44 45.21
N SER A 12 22.79 -56.90 44.31
CA SER A 12 23.85 -57.86 44.66
C SER A 12 25.14 -57.55 43.90
N SER A 13 26.07 -57.35 44.65
CA SER A 13 27.49 -57.44 44.70
C SER A 13 28.10 -58.55 43.83
N GLY A 14 29.27 -58.24 43.28
CA GLY A 14 30.17 -59.21 42.67
C GLY A 14 31.52 -58.62 42.38
N ALA A 15 32.44 -58.94 43.25
CA ALA A 15 33.82 -58.51 43.28
C ALA A 15 34.76 -59.40 42.40
N GLY A 16 35.91 -58.87 42.12
CA GLY A 16 37.10 -59.59 41.63
C GLY A 16 37.74 -58.85 40.46
N GLY A 17 38.94 -58.35 40.44
CA GLY A 17 40.19 -58.70 41.08
C GLY A 17 41.22 -58.78 39.97
N GLY A 18 42.40 -58.15 40.17
CA GLY A 18 43.63 -58.50 39.49
C GLY A 18 44.12 -57.48 38.45
N SER A 19 45.05 -56.66 38.85
CA SER A 19 46.46 -56.61 38.78
C SER A 19 47.17 -56.30 37.46
N GLU A 20 48.01 -55.35 37.57
CA GLU A 20 49.33 -55.13 37.00
C GLU A 20 49.54 -54.23 35.76
N SER A 21 50.27 -53.20 36.05
CA SER A 21 51.10 -52.27 35.26
C SER A 21 52.36 -52.97 34.68
N PRO A 22 53.22 -52.37 33.87
CA PRO A 22 53.35 -51.02 33.33
C PRO A 22 53.82 -51.02 31.83
N GLY A 23 53.74 -49.88 31.20
CA GLY A 23 54.36 -49.68 29.88
C GLY A 23 54.29 -48.23 29.42
N GLY A 24 55.34 -47.49 29.71
CA GLY A 24 55.43 -46.10 29.24
C GLY A 24 55.62 -45.99 27.73
N GLY A 25 54.93 -45.06 27.15
CA GLY A 25 55.15 -44.59 25.81
C GLY A 25 54.98 -43.07 25.75
N PRO A 26 55.78 -42.39 24.94
CA PRO A 26 55.92 -40.94 24.95
C PRO A 26 54.70 -40.20 24.47
N PRO A 27 54.49 -38.90 24.85
CA PRO A 27 53.35 -38.13 24.49
C PRO A 27 53.36 -37.75 22.97
N ALA A 28 52.31 -38.01 22.27
CA ALA A 28 52.07 -37.56 20.91
C ALA A 28 51.75 -36.06 20.89
N PRO A 29 52.24 -35.32 19.89
CA PRO A 29 52.08 -33.87 19.80
C PRO A 29 50.60 -33.49 19.48
N GLY A 30 50.24 -32.35 20.05
CA GLY A 30 48.92 -31.77 20.07
C GLY A 30 48.16 -31.78 18.76
N GLY A 31 46.96 -32.34 18.84
CA GLY A 31 45.95 -32.15 17.84
C GLY A 31 45.37 -30.72 17.92
N ALA A 32 45.61 -29.98 16.88
CA ALA A 32 44.96 -28.68 16.69
C ALA A 32 43.45 -28.84 16.70
N PRO A 33 42.68 -27.89 17.28
CA PRO A 33 41.24 -27.92 17.15
C PRO A 33 40.90 -27.68 15.69
N SER A 34 40.45 -28.71 14.98
CA SER A 34 39.75 -28.58 13.73
C SER A 34 38.48 -27.78 14.00
N GLY A 35 38.53 -26.49 13.67
CA GLY A 35 37.37 -25.67 13.56
C GLY A 35 36.48 -26.29 12.47
N ALA A 36 35.51 -27.10 12.88
CA ALA A 36 34.43 -27.54 12.01
C ALA A 36 33.65 -26.32 11.59
N ALA A 37 33.98 -25.78 10.42
CA ALA A 37 33.12 -24.88 9.71
C ALA A 37 31.79 -25.61 9.49
N THR A 38 30.81 -25.25 10.30
CA THR A 38 29.45 -25.73 10.13
C THR A 38 28.95 -25.20 8.79
N VAL A 39 29.04 -26.03 7.77
CA VAL A 39 28.40 -25.78 6.47
C VAL A 39 26.90 -25.75 6.75
N PRO A 40 26.21 -24.59 6.57
CA PRO A 40 24.79 -24.54 6.83
C PRO A 40 24.10 -25.53 5.90
N SER A 41 23.33 -26.44 6.48
CA SER A 41 22.59 -27.46 5.72
C SER A 41 21.78 -26.77 4.63
N GLY A 42 21.88 -27.20 3.36
CA GLY A 42 21.33 -26.52 2.19
C GLY A 42 19.82 -26.18 2.27
N HIS A 43 19.10 -26.80 3.20
CA HIS A 43 17.70 -26.49 3.50
C HIS A 43 17.54 -25.14 4.21
N ARG A 44 18.42 -24.77 5.15
CA ARG A 44 18.37 -23.48 5.86
C ARG A 44 18.63 -22.32 4.91
N VAL A 45 19.58 -22.48 3.99
CA VAL A 45 19.89 -21.46 2.96
C VAL A 45 18.71 -21.30 2.01
N ARG A 46 18.07 -22.40 1.59
CA ARG A 46 16.88 -22.33 0.72
C ARG A 46 15.71 -21.60 1.39
N TYR A 47 15.42 -21.88 2.66
CA TYR A 47 14.39 -21.18 3.41
C TYR A 47 14.75 -19.71 3.67
N ALA A 48 16.03 -19.40 3.91
CA ALA A 48 16.48 -18.01 4.05
C ALA A 48 16.31 -17.23 2.73
N VAL A 49 16.66 -17.83 1.60
CA VAL A 49 16.46 -17.20 0.28
C VAL A 49 14.97 -17.02 -0.04
N VAL A 50 14.14 -18.04 0.19
CA VAL A 50 12.69 -17.94 0.02
C VAL A 50 12.09 -16.87 0.92
N GLY A 51 12.50 -16.83 2.20
CA GLY A 51 12.07 -15.79 3.14
C GLY A 51 12.45 -14.37 2.67
N LEU A 52 13.70 -14.19 2.21
CA LEU A 52 14.16 -12.91 1.67
C LEU A 52 13.37 -12.47 0.45
N VAL A 53 13.08 -13.40 -0.47
CA VAL A 53 12.27 -13.12 -1.67
C VAL A 53 10.84 -12.75 -1.29
N LEU A 54 10.23 -13.47 -0.35
CA LEU A 54 8.88 -13.15 0.13
C LEU A 54 8.80 -11.79 0.83
N VAL A 55 9.77 -11.47 1.69
CA VAL A 55 9.84 -10.15 2.35
C VAL A 55 10.08 -9.05 1.31
N GLY A 56 10.96 -9.28 0.33
CA GLY A 56 11.20 -8.35 -0.76
C GLY A 56 9.96 -8.12 -1.63
N ALA A 57 9.27 -9.21 -1.99
CA ALA A 57 8.02 -9.13 -2.77
C ALA A 57 6.91 -8.42 -1.99
N LEU A 58 6.76 -8.73 -0.69
CA LEU A 58 5.79 -8.06 0.17
C LEU A 58 6.11 -6.58 0.33
N GLY A 59 7.37 -6.24 0.57
CA GLY A 59 7.83 -4.84 0.63
C GLY A 59 7.59 -4.08 -0.67
N PHE A 60 7.82 -4.73 -1.81
CA PHE A 60 7.54 -4.16 -3.12
C PHE A 60 6.03 -3.97 -3.35
N LEU A 61 5.20 -4.94 -2.97
CA LEU A 61 3.74 -4.81 -3.05
C LEU A 61 3.22 -3.67 -2.17
N VAL A 62 3.72 -3.56 -0.94
CA VAL A 62 3.35 -2.48 -0.03
C VAL A 62 3.77 -1.13 -0.60
N ALA A 63 5.00 -1.00 -1.09
CA ALA A 63 5.51 0.24 -1.69
C ALA A 63 4.72 0.66 -2.94
N LYS A 64 4.33 -0.30 -3.78
CA LYS A 64 3.49 -0.03 -4.97
C LYS A 64 2.02 0.14 -4.61
N GLY A 65 1.48 -0.64 -3.68
CA GLY A 65 0.07 -0.62 -3.29
C GLY A 65 -0.32 0.65 -2.53
N LEU A 66 0.54 1.18 -1.65
CA LEU A 66 0.25 2.43 -0.94
C LEU A 66 0.20 3.65 -1.88
N GLY A 67 0.89 3.61 -3.02
CA GLY A 67 0.84 4.70 -4.01
C GLY A 67 -0.48 4.78 -4.80
N THR A 68 -1.25 3.69 -4.87
CA THR A 68 -2.43 3.59 -5.74
C THR A 68 -3.75 3.50 -4.97
N ALA A 69 -3.72 3.20 -3.66
CA ALA A 69 -4.91 2.87 -2.88
C ALA A 69 -5.60 4.07 -2.20
N LEU A 70 -5.04 5.27 -2.29
CA LEU A 70 -5.61 6.43 -1.63
C LEU A 70 -6.18 7.40 -2.69
N ASN A 71 -7.41 7.14 -3.12
CA ASN A 71 -8.25 8.13 -3.78
C ASN A 71 -8.58 9.25 -2.77
N PHE A 72 -7.61 10.13 -2.52
CA PHE A 72 -7.84 11.30 -1.70
C PHE A 72 -8.72 12.28 -2.45
N TYR A 73 -9.79 12.71 -1.79
CA TYR A 73 -10.57 13.84 -2.21
C TYR A 73 -10.00 15.08 -1.52
N LEU A 74 -9.43 15.99 -2.28
CA LEU A 74 -8.92 17.25 -1.76
C LEU A 74 -9.67 18.41 -2.42
N PRO A 75 -10.28 19.30 -1.61
CA PRO A 75 -10.73 20.58 -2.10
C PRO A 75 -9.56 21.39 -2.70
N ALA A 76 -9.83 22.23 -3.69
CA ALA A 76 -8.79 22.94 -4.44
C ALA A 76 -7.89 23.81 -3.55
N ASP A 77 -8.43 24.39 -2.47
CA ASP A 77 -7.65 25.17 -1.49
C ASP A 77 -6.61 24.30 -0.75
N GLN A 78 -7.01 23.13 -0.28
CA GLN A 78 -6.10 22.20 0.39
C GLN A 78 -5.08 21.58 -0.59
N ALA A 79 -5.51 21.27 -1.80
CA ALA A 79 -4.64 20.74 -2.84
C ALA A 79 -3.51 21.71 -3.20
N VAL A 80 -3.82 23.01 -3.31
CA VAL A 80 -2.81 24.05 -3.57
C VAL A 80 -1.88 24.21 -2.37
N ALA A 81 -2.39 24.21 -1.15
CA ALA A 81 -1.58 24.32 0.08
C ALA A 81 -0.60 23.14 0.23
N GLN A 82 -0.99 21.96 -0.23
CA GLN A 82 -0.20 20.73 -0.12
C GLN A 82 0.52 20.34 -1.42
N ARG A 83 0.55 21.21 -2.42
CA ARG A 83 1.13 20.92 -3.76
C ARG A 83 2.53 20.33 -3.69
N ALA A 84 3.40 20.87 -2.85
CA ALA A 84 4.78 20.42 -2.72
C ALA A 84 4.88 18.97 -2.19
N SER A 85 3.97 18.55 -1.31
CA SER A 85 3.92 17.20 -0.76
C SER A 85 3.20 16.21 -1.67
N LEU A 86 2.25 16.69 -2.48
CA LEU A 86 1.51 15.87 -3.44
C LEU A 86 2.38 15.49 -4.64
N GLY A 87 3.26 16.39 -5.09
CA GLY A 87 4.11 16.14 -6.26
C GLY A 87 3.29 15.72 -7.47
N THR A 88 3.70 14.61 -8.12
CA THR A 88 3.02 14.02 -9.29
C THR A 88 2.04 12.89 -8.92
N ARG A 89 1.61 12.81 -7.65
CA ARG A 89 0.62 11.79 -7.24
C ARG A 89 -0.75 12.12 -7.82
N THR A 90 -1.42 11.08 -8.30
CA THR A 90 -2.81 11.19 -8.74
C THR A 90 -3.74 11.26 -7.54
N PHE A 91 -4.67 12.21 -7.54
CA PHE A 91 -5.71 12.37 -6.52
C PHE A 91 -6.97 12.99 -7.13
N ASN A 92 -8.02 13.08 -6.33
CA ASN A 92 -9.31 13.66 -6.73
C ASN A 92 -9.38 15.12 -6.28
N LEU A 93 -9.25 16.05 -7.22
CA LEU A 93 -9.40 17.48 -6.99
C LEU A 93 -10.89 17.85 -7.00
N GLU A 94 -11.38 18.36 -5.87
CA GLU A 94 -12.76 18.78 -5.72
C GLU A 94 -12.91 20.31 -5.76
N GLY A 95 -13.95 20.79 -6.44
CA GLY A 95 -14.32 22.20 -6.42
C GLY A 95 -15.46 22.51 -7.38
N VAL A 96 -15.73 23.79 -7.56
CA VAL A 96 -16.79 24.29 -8.43
C VAL A 96 -16.20 24.86 -9.71
N VAL A 97 -16.78 24.52 -10.86
CA VAL A 97 -16.34 25.08 -12.16
C VAL A 97 -16.67 26.56 -12.23
N GLU A 98 -15.65 27.40 -12.46
CA GLU A 98 -15.81 28.84 -12.59
C GLU A 98 -16.58 29.17 -13.89
N ARG A 99 -17.49 30.12 -13.79
CA ARG A 99 -18.28 30.59 -14.94
C ARG A 99 -17.37 31.27 -15.97
N GLY A 100 -17.54 30.93 -17.24
CA GLY A 100 -16.78 31.51 -18.33
C GLY A 100 -15.34 31.00 -18.44
N SER A 101 -14.94 30.01 -17.66
CA SER A 101 -13.59 29.44 -17.68
C SER A 101 -13.44 28.22 -18.59
N ILE A 102 -14.53 27.69 -19.13
CA ILE A 102 -14.51 26.48 -19.94
C ILE A 102 -14.08 26.81 -21.37
N HIS A 103 -13.00 26.21 -21.81
CA HIS A 103 -12.47 26.34 -23.17
C HIS A 103 -12.25 24.95 -23.78
N SER A 104 -12.89 24.67 -24.90
CA SER A 104 -12.65 23.42 -25.64
C SER A 104 -11.28 23.47 -26.31
N THR A 105 -10.56 22.35 -26.22
CA THR A 105 -9.27 22.14 -26.88
C THR A 105 -9.36 20.95 -27.84
N PRO A 106 -8.45 20.76 -28.78
CA PRO A 106 -8.46 19.60 -29.68
C PRO A 106 -8.45 18.25 -28.97
N ASN A 107 -7.87 18.19 -27.75
CA ASN A 107 -7.68 16.96 -26.99
C ASN A 107 -8.59 16.83 -25.76
N GLY A 108 -9.45 17.84 -25.51
CA GLY A 108 -10.31 17.84 -24.33
C GLY A 108 -10.85 19.21 -23.96
N VAL A 109 -10.78 19.56 -22.67
CA VAL A 109 -11.32 20.81 -22.16
C VAL A 109 -10.44 21.39 -21.07
N ASP A 110 -10.16 22.70 -21.17
CA ASP A 110 -9.50 23.49 -20.12
C ASP A 110 -10.57 24.26 -19.34
N PHE A 111 -10.42 24.33 -18.04
CA PHE A 111 -11.33 25.08 -17.17
C PHE A 111 -10.67 25.46 -15.85
N VAL A 112 -11.33 26.29 -15.07
CA VAL A 112 -10.86 26.66 -13.72
C VAL A 112 -11.82 26.08 -12.68
N VAL A 113 -11.23 25.42 -11.69
CA VAL A 113 -11.93 24.95 -10.50
C VAL A 113 -11.64 25.90 -9.34
N THR A 114 -12.69 26.25 -8.60
CA THR A 114 -12.61 27.13 -7.44
C THR A 114 -13.04 26.41 -6.16
N SER A 115 -12.34 26.71 -5.06
CA SER A 115 -12.74 26.35 -3.70
C SER A 115 -12.41 27.53 -2.79
N GLY A 116 -13.45 28.18 -2.23
CA GLY A 116 -13.28 29.45 -1.54
C GLY A 116 -12.66 30.51 -2.45
N ALA A 117 -11.53 31.09 -2.01
CA ALA A 117 -10.77 32.08 -2.78
C ALA A 117 -9.72 31.47 -3.72
N THR A 118 -9.52 30.16 -3.66
CA THR A 118 -8.47 29.46 -4.42
C THR A 118 -9.00 29.07 -5.80
N ARG A 119 -8.16 29.28 -6.82
CA ARG A 119 -8.44 28.97 -8.22
C ARG A 119 -7.36 28.03 -8.74
N VAL A 120 -7.76 26.94 -9.39
CA VAL A 120 -6.86 25.96 -9.99
C VAL A 120 -7.24 25.78 -11.46
N ARG A 121 -6.27 26.00 -12.35
CA ARG A 121 -6.46 25.67 -13.77
C ARG A 121 -6.39 24.16 -13.93
N VAL A 122 -7.37 23.61 -14.61
CA VAL A 122 -7.46 22.18 -14.94
C VAL A 122 -7.38 22.02 -16.44
N GLN A 123 -6.50 21.16 -16.90
CA GLN A 123 -6.40 20.70 -18.28
C GLN A 123 -6.88 19.24 -18.31
N ASN A 124 -8.04 19.01 -18.89
CA ASN A 124 -8.58 17.66 -18.99
C ASN A 124 -8.40 17.10 -20.40
N THR A 125 -7.83 15.92 -20.48
CA THR A 125 -7.70 15.15 -21.72
C THR A 125 -8.90 14.23 -21.88
N GLY A 126 -9.58 14.30 -23.02
CA GLY A 126 -10.77 13.52 -23.29
C GLY A 126 -12.06 14.35 -23.22
N SER A 127 -13.16 13.72 -23.61
CA SER A 127 -14.47 14.38 -23.66
C SER A 127 -15.02 14.61 -22.24
N PRO A 128 -15.45 15.83 -21.92
CA PRO A 128 -16.15 16.08 -20.66
C PRO A 128 -17.49 15.33 -20.64
N PRO A 129 -18.01 14.96 -19.44
CA PRO A 129 -19.32 14.34 -19.34
C PRO A 129 -20.44 15.31 -19.75
N ASP A 130 -21.59 14.78 -20.22
CA ASP A 130 -22.73 15.57 -20.73
C ASP A 130 -23.26 16.61 -19.73
N LEU A 131 -23.10 16.37 -18.45
CA LEU A 131 -23.55 17.25 -17.37
C LEU A 131 -22.48 18.26 -16.93
N PHE A 132 -21.34 18.32 -17.60
CA PHE A 132 -20.29 19.28 -17.30
C PHE A 132 -20.70 20.68 -17.75
N GLN A 133 -20.91 21.56 -16.78
CA GLN A 133 -21.39 22.93 -16.98
C GLN A 133 -20.71 23.92 -16.02
N PRO A 134 -20.75 25.22 -16.31
CA PRO A 134 -20.31 26.23 -15.36
C PRO A 134 -21.11 26.21 -14.04
N ALA A 135 -20.44 26.54 -12.95
CA ALA A 135 -21.02 26.65 -11.61
C ALA A 135 -21.58 25.34 -11.01
N ILE A 136 -21.09 24.19 -11.47
CA ILE A 136 -21.41 22.91 -10.84
C ILE A 136 -20.21 22.35 -10.08
N PRO A 137 -20.45 21.59 -8.99
CA PRO A 137 -19.39 20.88 -8.29
C PRO A 137 -18.89 19.69 -9.12
N VAL A 138 -17.58 19.62 -9.28
CA VAL A 138 -16.91 18.55 -10.03
C VAL A 138 -15.76 17.96 -9.21
N ILE A 139 -15.39 16.77 -9.60
CA ILE A 139 -14.18 16.10 -9.16
C ILE A 139 -13.35 15.84 -10.40
N ALA A 140 -12.14 16.37 -10.47
CA ALA A 140 -11.16 16.08 -11.51
C ALA A 140 -10.15 15.08 -10.96
N VAL A 141 -9.96 13.95 -11.64
CA VAL A 141 -8.96 12.93 -11.29
C VAL A 141 -7.69 13.22 -12.04
N GLY A 142 -6.57 13.37 -11.33
CA GLY A 142 -5.31 13.73 -11.99
C GLY A 142 -4.22 14.12 -11.01
N HIS A 143 -3.25 14.88 -11.48
CA HIS A 143 -2.09 15.32 -10.69
C HIS A 143 -1.69 16.75 -11.06
N PHE A 144 -0.87 17.37 -10.21
CA PHE A 144 -0.28 18.66 -10.55
C PHE A 144 0.91 18.50 -11.49
N ASP A 145 0.92 19.30 -12.56
CA ASP A 145 2.09 19.59 -13.38
C ASP A 145 2.38 21.11 -13.27
N GLY A 146 3.36 21.44 -12.44
CA GLY A 146 3.61 22.82 -12.07
C GLY A 146 2.38 23.52 -11.48
N PRO A 147 1.93 24.66 -12.04
CA PRO A 147 0.76 25.38 -11.55
C PRO A 147 -0.58 24.82 -12.05
N THR A 148 -0.57 23.91 -13.01
CA THR A 148 -1.74 23.36 -13.67
C THR A 148 -2.06 21.98 -13.14
N PHE A 149 -3.33 21.65 -13.03
CA PHE A 149 -3.80 20.31 -12.70
C PHE A 149 -4.13 19.58 -14.00
N VAL A 150 -3.41 18.49 -14.29
CA VAL A 150 -3.64 17.63 -15.46
C VAL A 150 -4.57 16.52 -15.07
N SER A 151 -5.68 16.38 -15.78
CA SER A 151 -6.75 15.43 -15.51
C SER A 151 -7.07 14.61 -16.75
N ASP A 152 -7.46 13.37 -16.55
CA ASP A 152 -7.96 12.46 -17.58
C ASP A 152 -9.43 12.06 -17.35
N GLN A 153 -9.99 12.43 -16.20
CA GLN A 153 -11.36 12.10 -15.85
C GLN A 153 -12.03 13.21 -15.04
N ILE A 154 -13.25 13.57 -15.46
CA ILE A 154 -14.12 14.50 -14.73
C ILE A 154 -15.36 13.76 -14.27
N LEU A 155 -15.67 13.87 -12.98
CA LEU A 155 -16.92 13.39 -12.39
C LEU A 155 -17.74 14.59 -11.93
N VAL A 156 -19.02 14.62 -12.31
CA VAL A 156 -19.95 15.64 -11.84
C VAL A 156 -20.64 15.15 -10.59
N LYS A 157 -20.56 15.93 -9.51
CA LYS A 157 -21.30 15.64 -8.27
C LYS A 157 -22.75 16.08 -8.43
N HIS A 158 -23.67 15.15 -8.35
CA HIS A 158 -25.08 15.44 -8.19
C HIS A 158 -25.37 15.64 -6.69
N SER A 159 -25.49 16.89 -6.25
CA SER A 159 -26.07 17.16 -4.93
C SER A 159 -27.59 17.13 -5.02
N SER A 160 -28.25 16.69 -3.95
CA SER A 160 -29.71 16.71 -3.83
C SER A 160 -30.28 18.12 -4.05
N ASP A 161 -29.53 19.16 -3.67
CA ASP A 161 -29.87 20.56 -3.88
C ASP A 161 -29.87 20.98 -5.34
N TYR A 162 -28.98 20.41 -6.18
CA TYR A 162 -28.98 20.65 -7.60
C TYR A 162 -30.24 20.08 -8.28
N ILE A 163 -30.68 18.90 -7.85
CA ILE A 163 -31.93 18.27 -8.32
C ILE A 163 -33.14 19.11 -7.90
N ALA A 164 -33.14 19.63 -6.69
CA ALA A 164 -34.22 20.49 -6.18
C ALA A 164 -34.34 21.82 -6.93
N GLN A 165 -33.21 22.40 -7.36
CA GLN A 165 -33.19 23.66 -8.11
C GLN A 165 -33.46 23.47 -9.63
N HIS A 166 -33.28 22.27 -10.17
CA HIS A 166 -33.43 21.96 -11.59
C HIS A 166 -34.26 20.69 -11.85
N PRO A 167 -35.52 20.62 -11.34
CA PRO A 167 -36.30 19.38 -11.38
C PRO A 167 -36.66 18.91 -12.83
N GLY A 168 -36.59 19.82 -13.80
CA GLY A 168 -36.83 19.48 -15.20
C GLY A 168 -35.72 18.79 -15.96
N ARG A 169 -34.49 18.74 -15.38
CA ARG A 169 -33.32 18.13 -16.02
C ARG A 169 -33.06 16.68 -15.61
N VAL A 170 -33.84 16.16 -14.67
CA VAL A 170 -33.71 14.78 -14.13
C VAL A 170 -34.79 13.85 -14.70
N THR A 171 -35.34 14.20 -15.86
CA THR A 171 -36.34 13.36 -16.54
C THR A 171 -35.60 12.40 -17.47
N ALA A 172 -35.76 11.11 -17.26
CA ALA A 172 -35.24 10.10 -18.17
C ALA A 172 -35.86 10.27 -19.57
N PRO A 173 -35.20 9.84 -20.67
CA PRO A 173 -35.71 9.96 -22.03
C PRO A 173 -37.09 9.34 -22.25
N ASN A 174 -37.54 8.48 -21.34
CA ASN A 174 -38.86 7.84 -21.32
C ASN A 174 -39.93 8.60 -20.52
N GLY A 175 -39.64 9.83 -20.04
CA GLY A 175 -40.59 10.67 -19.32
C GLY A 175 -40.87 10.28 -17.87
N THR A 176 -40.17 9.29 -17.34
CA THR A 176 -40.34 8.83 -15.94
C THR A 176 -39.49 9.69 -15.01
N LYS A 177 -40.10 10.35 -14.02
CA LYS A 177 -39.37 11.00 -12.90
C LYS A 177 -38.81 9.93 -12.02
N ARG A 178 -37.52 9.99 -11.78
CA ARG A 178 -36.82 9.20 -10.74
C ARG A 178 -36.62 10.02 -9.48
#